data_1309c3ffc7ac3e8434aeca00af7cec8c
#
_entry.id   1309c3ffc7ac3e8434aeca00af7cec8c
#
_cell.length_a   1.000
_cell.length_b   1.000
_cell.length_c   1.000
_cell.angle_alpha   90.00
_cell.angle_beta   90.00
_cell.angle_gamma   90.00
#
_symmetry.space_group_name_H-M   'P 1'
#
loop_
_entity.id
_entity.type
_entity.pdbx_description
1 polymer ?
#
loop_
_entity_poly.entity_id
_entity_poly.type
_entity_poly.pdbx_seq_one_letter_code
_entity_poly.pdbx_strand_id
1 'polypeptide(L)'
;MIQDAGKAVHPTYVEGQFQGGAAQGIGWALNEEYIYGEDGRLQNPGFLDYRIPVCSDLPMIDTQILEIPNPNHPYGIRGVGETSIVPPLAAIGNAVSNATNVRMTQVPMSPPRILAALDAQAAEADADNA
;
A
#
# COMPACT_ATOMS: atom_id res chain seq x y z
N MET A 1 8.37 -2.42 -8.57
CA MET A 1 8.80 -1.21 -7.79
C MET A 1 10.03 -0.61 -8.42
N ILE A 2 10.02 0.71 -8.72
CA ILE A 2 11.17 1.41 -9.32
C ILE A 2 11.47 2.63 -8.45
N GLN A 3 12.74 2.81 -8.08
CA GLN A 3 13.16 3.94 -7.23
C GLN A 3 14.62 4.30 -7.48
N ASP A 4 14.94 5.59 -7.36
CA ASP A 4 16.31 6.10 -7.40
C ASP A 4 16.97 6.00 -6.02
N ALA A 5 18.05 5.25 -5.94
CA ALA A 5 18.87 5.07 -4.74
C ALA A 5 20.13 5.98 -4.74
N GLY A 6 20.31 6.83 -5.76
CA GLY A 6 21.57 7.51 -6.01
C GLY A 6 22.64 6.50 -6.40
N LYS A 7 23.56 6.20 -5.50
CA LYS A 7 24.50 5.08 -5.63
C LYS A 7 24.07 3.94 -4.70
N ALA A 8 23.70 2.79 -5.25
CA ALA A 8 23.38 1.62 -4.46
C ALA A 8 24.67 0.94 -3.95
N VAL A 9 25.07 1.29 -2.73
CA VAL A 9 26.29 0.70 -2.11
C VAL A 9 26.12 -0.80 -1.85
N HIS A 10 24.90 -1.23 -1.54
CA HIS A 10 24.56 -2.64 -1.35
C HIS A 10 23.23 -2.96 -2.06
N PRO A 11 23.25 -3.28 -3.36
CA PRO A 11 22.04 -3.43 -4.16
C PRO A 11 21.01 -4.40 -3.57
N THR A 12 21.44 -5.57 -3.10
CA THR A 12 20.53 -6.57 -2.52
C THR A 12 19.76 -6.05 -1.29
N TYR A 13 20.39 -5.24 -0.45
CA TYR A 13 19.69 -4.62 0.68
C TYR A 13 18.75 -3.50 0.22
N VAL A 14 19.10 -2.77 -0.82
CA VAL A 14 18.21 -1.78 -1.43
C VAL A 14 16.96 -2.45 -2.00
N GLU A 15 17.12 -3.54 -2.74
CA GLU A 15 16.01 -4.36 -3.25
C GLU A 15 15.11 -4.87 -2.12
N GLY A 16 15.71 -5.37 -1.03
CA GLY A 16 14.97 -5.80 0.16
C GLY A 16 14.17 -4.67 0.81
N GLN A 17 14.70 -3.46 0.86
CA GLN A 17 13.96 -2.29 1.33
C GLN A 17 12.80 -1.93 0.40
N PHE A 18 12.99 -2.03 -0.92
CA PHE A 18 11.92 -1.77 -1.89
C PHE A 18 10.78 -2.77 -1.77
N GLN A 19 11.10 -4.06 -1.65
CA GLN A 19 10.11 -5.11 -1.44
C GLN A 19 9.38 -4.95 -0.11
N GLY A 20 10.11 -4.71 0.98
CA GLY A 20 9.54 -4.51 2.31
C GLY A 20 8.63 -3.30 2.39
N GLY A 21 9.04 -2.16 1.83
CA GLY A 21 8.20 -0.96 1.80
C GLY A 21 6.97 -1.11 0.92
N ALA A 22 7.09 -1.78 -0.23
CA ALA A 22 5.94 -2.11 -1.07
C ALA A 22 4.95 -3.02 -0.33
N ALA A 23 5.43 -4.07 0.35
CA ALA A 23 4.61 -4.97 1.17
C ALA A 23 3.85 -4.22 2.27
N GLN A 24 4.54 -3.33 2.99
CA GLN A 24 3.92 -2.50 4.02
C GLN A 24 2.85 -1.57 3.44
N GLY A 25 3.11 -0.92 2.32
CA GLY A 25 2.14 -0.06 1.67
C GLY A 25 0.92 -0.81 1.11
N ILE A 26 1.09 -2.05 0.66
CA ILE A 26 -0.01 -2.95 0.29
C ILE A 26 -0.88 -3.26 1.52
N GLY A 27 -0.24 -3.58 2.66
CA GLY A 27 -0.94 -3.82 3.92
C GLY A 27 -1.79 -2.62 4.34
N TRP A 28 -1.24 -1.43 4.32
CA TRP A 28 -1.96 -0.20 4.64
C TRP A 28 -3.12 0.07 3.68
N ALA A 29 -2.95 -0.24 2.41
CA ALA A 29 -3.99 -0.03 1.42
C ALA A 29 -5.18 -0.98 1.57
N LEU A 30 -4.95 -2.24 1.97
CA LEU A 30 -5.95 -3.30 1.86
C LEU A 30 -6.39 -3.91 3.20
N ASN A 31 -5.49 -4.01 4.20
CA ASN A 31 -5.71 -4.88 5.35
C ASN A 31 -5.53 -4.22 6.71
N GLU A 32 -4.52 -3.37 6.88
CA GLU A 32 -4.07 -2.91 8.18
C GLU A 32 -4.95 -1.77 8.72
N GLU A 33 -5.53 -1.97 9.89
CA GLU A 33 -6.40 -0.99 10.54
C GLU A 33 -6.35 -1.17 12.06
N TYR A 34 -6.31 -0.07 12.80
CA TYR A 34 -6.60 -0.07 14.22
C TYR A 34 -8.10 0.01 14.44
N ILE A 35 -8.65 -0.98 15.12
CA ILE A 35 -10.08 -1.05 15.45
C ILE A 35 -10.24 -0.72 16.93
N TYR A 36 -10.88 0.41 17.22
CA TYR A 36 -11.16 0.84 18.58
C TYR A 36 -12.61 0.54 18.94
N GLY A 37 -12.82 0.01 20.15
CA GLY A 37 -14.15 -0.12 20.73
C GLY A 37 -14.70 1.22 21.23
N GLU A 38 -15.97 1.24 21.62
CA GLU A 38 -16.63 2.42 22.18
C GLU A 38 -15.96 2.92 23.47
N ASP A 39 -15.30 2.03 24.19
CA ASP A 39 -14.51 2.32 25.41
C ASP A 39 -13.10 2.87 25.10
N GLY A 40 -12.76 3.07 23.85
CA GLY A 40 -11.45 3.56 23.39
C GLY A 40 -10.33 2.52 23.43
N ARG A 41 -10.64 1.26 23.73
CA ARG A 41 -9.64 0.17 23.70
C ARG A 41 -9.43 -0.36 22.30
N LEU A 42 -8.16 -0.63 21.98
CA LEU A 42 -7.79 -1.31 20.74
C LEU A 42 -8.30 -2.77 20.77
N GLN A 43 -9.13 -3.13 19.80
CA GLN A 43 -9.75 -4.45 19.71
C GLN A 43 -8.87 -5.50 19.05
N ASN A 44 -7.90 -5.05 18.24
CA ASN A 44 -6.99 -5.92 17.46
C ASN A 44 -5.51 -5.67 17.77
N PRO A 45 -5.06 -5.78 19.05
CA PRO A 45 -3.70 -5.42 19.46
C PRO A 45 -2.63 -6.47 19.15
N GLY A 46 -3.02 -7.68 18.79
CA GLY A 46 -2.12 -8.83 18.63
C GLY A 46 -1.86 -9.23 17.19
N PHE A 47 -0.84 -10.07 16.99
CA PHE A 47 -0.51 -10.62 15.68
C PHE A 47 -1.60 -11.53 15.07
N LEU A 48 -2.56 -11.98 15.85
CA LEU A 48 -3.71 -12.74 15.34
C LEU A 48 -4.78 -11.84 14.72
N ASP A 49 -4.89 -10.62 15.22
CA ASP A 49 -6.00 -9.72 14.92
C ASP A 49 -5.59 -8.55 14.03
N TYR A 50 -4.36 -8.06 14.17
CA TYR A 50 -3.80 -7.01 13.31
C TYR A 50 -3.25 -7.63 12.02
N ARG A 51 -3.87 -7.30 10.89
CA ARG A 51 -3.65 -7.99 9.61
C ARG A 51 -2.48 -7.44 8.80
N ILE A 52 -1.26 -7.76 9.23
CA ILE A 52 -0.08 -7.58 8.38
C ILE A 52 -0.17 -8.58 7.22
N PRO A 53 0.14 -8.19 5.98
CA PRO A 53 0.16 -9.11 4.86
C PRO A 53 1.10 -10.31 5.11
N VAL A 54 0.62 -11.51 4.83
CA VAL A 54 1.43 -12.72 4.84
C VAL A 54 1.92 -13.05 3.42
N CYS A 55 2.84 -14.00 3.29
CA CYS A 55 3.45 -14.33 1.99
C CYS A 55 2.42 -14.66 0.89
N SER A 56 1.28 -15.25 1.24
CA SER A 56 0.21 -15.58 0.28
C SER A 56 -0.60 -14.37 -0.19
N ASP A 57 -0.52 -13.25 0.51
CA ASP A 57 -1.25 -12.03 0.19
C ASP A 57 -0.51 -11.13 -0.81
N LEU A 58 0.76 -11.43 -1.05
CA LEU A 58 1.64 -10.60 -1.86
C LEU A 58 2.06 -11.32 -3.14
N PRO A 59 2.07 -10.61 -4.28
CA PRO A 59 2.72 -11.13 -5.48
C PRO A 59 4.24 -11.08 -5.32
N MET A 60 4.96 -11.71 -6.24
CA MET A 60 6.39 -11.42 -6.41
C MET A 60 6.56 -9.95 -6.78
N ILE A 61 7.38 -9.24 -6.02
CA ILE A 61 7.63 -7.82 -6.22
C ILE A 61 8.95 -7.63 -6.95
N ASP A 62 8.86 -7.34 -8.25
CA ASP A 62 10.03 -6.98 -9.05
C ASP A 62 10.52 -5.58 -8.65
N THR A 63 11.84 -5.44 -8.55
CA THR A 63 12.49 -4.19 -8.17
C THR A 63 13.45 -3.73 -9.25
N GLN A 64 13.48 -2.42 -9.49
CA GLN A 64 14.46 -1.79 -10.34
C GLN A 64 15.08 -0.59 -9.62
N ILE A 65 16.40 -0.67 -9.44
CA ILE A 65 17.17 0.41 -8.83
C ILE A 65 17.60 1.37 -9.94
N LEU A 66 17.27 2.65 -9.80
CA LEU A 66 17.89 3.71 -10.56
C LEU A 66 19.05 4.29 -9.76
N GLU A 67 20.16 4.59 -10.43
CA GLU A 67 21.36 5.13 -9.81
C GLU A 67 21.72 6.49 -10.43
N ILE A 68 21.03 7.54 -10.00
CA ILE A 68 21.33 8.92 -10.35
C ILE A 68 22.08 9.56 -9.18
N PRO A 69 23.41 9.70 -9.23
CA PRO A 69 24.20 10.13 -8.10
C PRO A 69 23.73 11.48 -7.53
N ASN A 70 23.61 11.55 -6.21
CA ASN A 70 23.30 12.80 -5.52
C ASN A 70 24.59 13.62 -5.35
N PRO A 71 24.74 14.78 -6.01
CA PRO A 71 25.97 15.58 -5.94
C PRO A 71 26.22 16.19 -4.56
N ASN A 72 25.20 16.28 -3.72
CA ASN A 72 25.26 16.92 -2.40
C ASN A 72 25.46 15.92 -1.26
N HIS A 73 25.63 14.62 -1.56
CA HIS A 73 25.81 13.60 -0.55
C HIS A 73 27.05 12.74 -0.81
N PRO A 74 27.82 12.39 0.25
CA PRO A 74 28.95 11.46 0.11
C PRO A 74 28.55 10.20 -0.64
N TYR A 75 29.42 9.71 -1.51
CA TYR A 75 29.21 8.53 -2.38
C TYR A 75 28.03 8.67 -3.36
N GLY A 76 27.37 9.82 -3.45
CA GLY A 76 26.19 10.00 -4.30
C GLY A 76 24.95 9.24 -3.88
N ILE A 77 24.85 8.78 -2.62
CA ILE A 77 23.75 7.98 -2.11
C ILE A 77 22.47 8.80 -1.90
N ARG A 78 21.32 8.09 -1.87
CA ARG A 78 20.01 8.59 -1.42
C ARG A 78 19.43 7.64 -0.38
N GLY A 79 18.56 8.14 0.48
CA GLY A 79 17.83 7.31 1.44
C GLY A 79 16.86 6.36 0.74
N VAL A 80 16.81 5.11 1.17
CA VAL A 80 15.95 4.07 0.59
C VAL A 80 15.08 3.34 1.62
N GLY A 81 15.17 3.72 2.90
CA GLY A 81 14.52 2.98 4.00
C GLY A 81 12.99 2.98 3.91
N GLU A 82 12.37 4.15 3.78
CA GLU A 82 10.89 4.28 3.85
C GLU A 82 10.26 4.88 2.58
N THR A 83 11.04 5.29 1.61
CA THR A 83 10.51 5.90 0.38
C THR A 83 9.65 4.96 -0.45
N SER A 84 9.91 3.66 -0.35
CA SER A 84 9.18 2.62 -1.08
C SER A 84 7.76 2.35 -0.57
N ILE A 85 7.40 2.83 0.63
CA ILE A 85 6.03 2.71 1.16
C ILE A 85 5.07 3.75 0.56
N VAL A 86 5.58 4.84 0.03
CA VAL A 86 4.76 5.99 -0.40
C VAL A 86 3.86 5.68 -1.61
N PRO A 87 4.36 5.09 -2.74
CA PRO A 87 3.54 4.91 -3.92
C PRO A 87 2.50 3.79 -3.86
N PRO A 88 2.63 2.70 -3.07
CA PRO A 88 1.68 1.59 -3.10
C PRO A 88 0.24 1.95 -2.78
N LEU A 89 -0.02 2.85 -1.82
CA LEU A 89 -1.38 3.25 -1.48
C LEU A 89 -2.11 3.84 -2.68
N ALA A 90 -1.49 4.78 -3.37
CA ALA A 90 -2.07 5.41 -4.54
C ALA A 90 -2.19 4.44 -5.72
N ALA A 91 -1.18 3.59 -5.93
CA ALA A 91 -1.19 2.59 -6.99
C ALA A 91 -2.35 1.59 -6.81
N ILE A 92 -2.56 1.10 -5.59
CA ILE A 92 -3.65 0.17 -5.27
C ILE A 92 -5.00 0.89 -5.36
N GLY A 93 -5.12 2.11 -4.85
CA GLY A 93 -6.35 2.90 -4.98
C GLY A 93 -6.76 3.12 -6.43
N ASN A 94 -5.80 3.38 -7.31
CA ASN A 94 -6.04 3.48 -8.74
C ASN A 94 -6.41 2.13 -9.37
N ALA A 95 -5.76 1.04 -8.95
CA ALA A 95 -6.07 -0.30 -9.45
C ALA A 95 -7.48 -0.74 -9.05
N VAL A 96 -7.88 -0.53 -7.79
CA VAL A 96 -9.24 -0.80 -7.31
C VAL A 96 -10.26 0.03 -8.08
N SER A 97 -10.02 1.33 -8.23
CA SER A 97 -10.92 2.20 -8.99
C SER A 97 -11.05 1.78 -10.46
N ASN A 98 -9.95 1.36 -11.08
CA ASN A 98 -9.97 0.88 -12.46
C ASN A 98 -10.71 -0.45 -12.61
N ALA A 99 -10.62 -1.33 -11.62
CA ALA A 99 -11.26 -2.65 -11.66
C ALA A 99 -12.77 -2.59 -11.34
N THR A 100 -13.18 -1.67 -10.47
CA THR A 100 -14.54 -1.61 -9.91
C THR A 100 -15.36 -0.43 -10.42
N ASN A 101 -14.72 0.53 -11.05
CA ASN A 101 -15.29 1.83 -11.39
C ASN A 101 -15.78 2.64 -10.17
N VAL A 102 -15.34 2.26 -8.97
CA VAL A 102 -15.65 2.98 -7.72
C VAL A 102 -14.38 3.65 -7.18
N ARG A 103 -14.46 4.92 -6.82
CA ARG A 103 -13.36 5.66 -6.19
C ARG A 103 -13.44 5.55 -4.68
N MET A 104 -12.59 4.71 -4.11
CA MET A 104 -12.42 4.63 -2.66
C MET A 104 -11.71 5.87 -2.12
N THR A 105 -12.20 6.43 -1.03
CA THR A 105 -11.66 7.64 -0.38
C THR A 105 -11.09 7.36 1.02
N GLN A 106 -11.17 6.12 1.47
CA GLN A 106 -10.69 5.67 2.78
C GLN A 106 -9.85 4.40 2.64
N VAL A 107 -8.86 4.27 3.50
CA VAL A 107 -8.05 3.06 3.67
C VAL A 107 -8.28 2.45 5.07
N PRO A 108 -8.08 1.15 5.23
CA PRO A 108 -7.83 0.17 4.19
C PRO A 108 -9.06 -0.04 3.29
N MET A 109 -8.82 -0.31 2.01
CA MET A 109 -9.86 -0.71 1.04
C MET A 109 -10.15 -2.20 1.22
N SER A 110 -10.63 -2.56 2.40
CA SER A 110 -10.92 -3.94 2.76
C SER A 110 -12.11 -4.49 1.96
N PRO A 111 -12.23 -5.82 1.78
CA PRO A 111 -13.34 -6.41 1.02
C PRO A 111 -14.73 -5.93 1.45
N PRO A 112 -15.06 -5.82 2.75
CA PRO A 112 -16.35 -5.28 3.17
C PRO A 112 -16.58 -3.82 2.73
N ARG A 113 -15.54 -2.99 2.76
CA ARG A 113 -15.65 -1.58 2.33
C ARG A 113 -15.83 -1.46 0.82
N ILE A 114 -15.11 -2.27 0.05
CA ILE A 114 -15.28 -2.31 -1.40
C ILE A 114 -16.69 -2.78 -1.75
N LEU A 115 -17.18 -3.85 -1.10
CA LEU A 115 -18.54 -4.36 -1.33
C LEU A 115 -19.60 -3.28 -1.02
N ALA A 116 -19.51 -2.62 0.13
CA ALA A 116 -20.45 -1.57 0.50
C ALA A 116 -20.46 -0.41 -0.52
N ALA A 117 -19.29 -0.07 -1.07
CA ALA A 117 -19.19 0.96 -2.09
C ALA A 117 -19.81 0.54 -3.45
N LEU A 118 -19.67 -0.73 -3.81
CA LEU A 118 -20.30 -1.31 -5.00
C LEU A 118 -21.83 -1.36 -4.85
N ASP A 119 -22.33 -1.77 -3.69
CA ASP A 119 -23.76 -1.81 -3.40
C ASP A 119 -24.39 -0.40 -3.45
N ALA A 120 -23.69 0.59 -2.91
CA ALA A 120 -24.12 2.00 -2.99
C ALA A 120 -24.18 2.50 -4.44
N GLN A 121 -23.17 2.20 -5.25
CA GLN A 121 -23.15 2.56 -6.67
C GLN A 121 -24.30 1.92 -7.45
N ALA A 122 -24.60 0.64 -7.17
CA ALA A 122 -25.70 -0.06 -7.81
C ALA A 122 -27.07 0.58 -7.44
N ALA A 123 -27.26 0.92 -6.17
CA ALA A 123 -28.50 1.56 -5.71
C ALA A 123 -28.71 2.96 -6.34
N GLU A 124 -27.65 3.74 -6.54
CA GLU A 124 -27.71 5.04 -7.24
C GLU A 124 -28.10 4.85 -8.71
N ALA A 125 -27.50 3.86 -9.40
CA ALA A 125 -27.84 3.59 -10.79
C ALA A 125 -29.31 3.14 -10.99
N ASP A 126 -29.85 2.37 -10.05
CA ASP A 126 -31.25 1.94 -10.07
C ASP A 126 -32.19 3.14 -9.82
N ALA A 127 -31.82 4.06 -8.95
CA ALA A 127 -32.60 5.27 -8.68
C ALA A 127 -32.64 6.24 -9.86
N ASP A 128 -31.55 6.33 -10.63
CA ASP A 128 -31.48 7.20 -11.82
C ASP A 128 -32.30 6.64 -13.02
N ASN A 129 -32.62 5.34 -13.01
CA ASN A 129 -33.36 4.65 -14.05
C ASN A 129 -34.86 4.49 -13.74
N ALA A 130 -35.33 4.93 -12.56
CA ALA A 130 -36.71 4.82 -12.11
C ALA A 130 -37.49 6.14 -12.29
#